data_9f64574a34eb4bc32c4bb6bcc14e0993
#
_entry.id   9f64574a34eb4bc32c4bb6bcc14e0993
#
_cell.length_a   1.000
_cell.length_b   1.000
_cell.length_c   1.000
_cell.angle_alpha   90.00
_cell.angle_beta   90.00
_cell.angle_gamma   90.00
#
_symmetry.space_group_name_H-M   'P 1'
#
loop_
_entity.id
_entity.type
_entity.pdbx_description
1 polymer ?
#
loop_
_entity_poly.entity_id
_entity_poly.type
_entity_poly.pdbx_seq_one_letter_code
_entity_poly.pdbx_strand_id
1 'polypeptide(L)'
;RIYIAQKRKISVGDKMAGRHGNKGVVSRVLPQEDMPFLEDGTPLQIVLNPLGVPSRMNIGQVLEMHLGYAYRCLSLKTREQLENTIIDDNFRQNIVDAKSKAREGRFIKLATPVFDGAQDEDIKLAFKEAGLRPDFKSVVYDGRTGEKFDNPVTVGVMYYLKLHHLVDDKIHARSTGPYSLVTQQPLGGKAQFGGQRFGEMEVWALEAYGAAYTLQEILTVKSDDIVGRVKTYEAIVKGENIPKSGIPESFKVLVKELQSL
;
A
#
# COMPACT_ATOMS: atom_id res chain seq x y z
N ARG A 1 -22.88 -10.86 -23.45
CA ARG A 1 -21.73 -10.52 -22.58
C ARG A 1 -22.24 -9.63 -21.45
N ILE A 2 -21.76 -9.88 -20.23
CA ILE A 2 -22.10 -9.09 -19.05
C ILE A 2 -20.82 -8.38 -18.60
N TYR A 3 -20.89 -7.04 -18.43
CA TYR A 3 -19.80 -6.21 -17.93
C TYR A 3 -20.18 -5.71 -16.54
N ILE A 4 -19.32 -5.95 -15.56
CA ILE A 4 -19.56 -5.57 -14.17
C ILE A 4 -18.47 -4.57 -13.76
N ALA A 5 -18.89 -3.41 -13.22
CA ALA A 5 -18.02 -2.45 -12.61
C ALA A 5 -18.08 -2.60 -11.08
N GLN A 6 -16.92 -2.74 -10.45
CA GLN A 6 -16.80 -2.84 -9.00
C GLN A 6 -15.84 -1.77 -8.47
N LYS A 7 -16.29 -1.00 -7.47
CA LYS A 7 -15.46 -0.04 -6.76
C LYS A 7 -14.90 -0.67 -5.48
N ARG A 8 -13.60 -0.93 -5.46
CA ARG A 8 -12.91 -1.44 -4.27
C ARG A 8 -12.41 -0.27 -3.43
N LYS A 9 -12.86 -0.19 -2.17
CA LYS A 9 -12.34 0.76 -1.20
C LYS A 9 -10.90 0.38 -0.81
N ILE A 10 -10.19 1.35 -0.24
CA ILE A 10 -8.84 1.10 0.29
C ILE A 10 -8.93 0.22 1.54
N SER A 11 -8.02 -0.74 1.64
CA SER A 11 -7.92 -1.64 2.79
C SER A 11 -6.49 -1.72 3.30
N VAL A 12 -6.32 -2.23 4.51
CA VAL A 12 -4.99 -2.50 5.07
C VAL A 12 -4.27 -3.51 4.19
N GLY A 13 -3.02 -3.22 3.84
CA GLY A 13 -2.21 -4.04 2.95
C GLY A 13 -2.22 -3.60 1.48
N ASP A 14 -3.11 -2.68 1.08
CA ASP A 14 -3.10 -2.11 -0.25
C ASP A 14 -1.89 -1.19 -0.45
N LYS A 15 -1.36 -1.18 -1.67
CA LYS A 15 -0.19 -0.37 -2.02
C LYS A 15 -0.60 0.98 -2.59
N MET A 16 -0.03 2.03 -2.02
CA MET A 16 -0.16 3.39 -2.51
C MET A 16 1.20 4.01 -2.81
N ALA A 17 1.23 4.98 -3.67
CA ALA A 17 2.44 5.73 -4.00
C ALA A 17 2.12 7.16 -4.45
N GLY A 18 3.07 8.07 -4.22
CA GLY A 18 3.10 9.36 -4.88
C GLY A 18 3.87 9.31 -6.21
N ARG A 19 4.24 10.48 -6.72
CA ARG A 19 4.99 10.63 -8.00
C ARG A 19 6.51 10.61 -7.84
N HIS A 20 7.04 10.46 -6.62
CA HIS A 20 8.46 10.64 -6.27
C HIS A 20 9.13 9.35 -5.81
N GLY A 21 8.63 8.18 -6.22
CA GLY A 21 9.17 6.91 -5.76
C GLY A 21 8.84 6.56 -4.30
N ASN A 22 7.97 7.31 -3.67
CA ASN A 22 7.51 7.14 -2.29
C ASN A 22 6.37 6.11 -2.22
N LYS A 23 6.71 4.86 -2.46
CA LYS A 23 5.78 3.73 -2.35
C LYS A 23 5.60 3.28 -0.91
N GLY A 24 4.40 2.90 -0.55
CA GLY A 24 4.10 2.39 0.78
C GLY A 24 2.89 1.47 0.79
N VAL A 25 2.73 0.76 1.88
CA VAL A 25 1.59 -0.13 2.14
C VAL A 25 0.76 0.46 3.26
N VAL A 26 -0.55 0.44 3.11
CA VAL A 26 -1.49 0.93 4.13
C VAL A 26 -1.41 0.04 5.36
N SER A 27 -1.03 0.60 6.49
CA SER A 27 -0.92 -0.11 7.77
C SER A 27 -2.20 -0.05 8.60
N ARG A 28 -2.91 1.06 8.56
CA ARG A 28 -4.17 1.27 9.29
C ARG A 28 -5.15 2.11 8.47
N VAL A 29 -6.41 1.82 8.63
CA VAL A 29 -7.52 2.67 8.18
C VAL A 29 -8.27 3.08 9.43
N LEU A 30 -8.32 4.38 9.69
CA LEU A 30 -8.96 4.96 10.86
C LEU A 30 -10.26 5.67 10.45
N PRO A 31 -11.26 5.78 11.36
CA PRO A 31 -12.38 6.67 11.19
C PRO A 31 -11.91 8.12 11.05
N GLN A 32 -12.72 8.96 10.42
CA GLN A 32 -12.39 10.36 10.19
C GLN A 32 -12.21 11.14 11.50
N GLU A 33 -12.96 10.78 12.51
CA GLU A 33 -12.95 11.40 13.85
C GLU A 33 -11.63 11.16 14.59
N ASP A 34 -10.99 10.02 14.36
CA ASP A 34 -9.72 9.63 14.99
C ASP A 34 -8.49 10.20 14.27
N MET A 35 -8.69 10.78 13.09
CA MET A 35 -7.59 11.34 12.32
C MET A 35 -7.16 12.69 12.87
N PRO A 36 -5.85 13.02 12.86
CA PRO A 36 -5.37 14.33 13.22
C PRO A 36 -6.02 15.42 12.36
N PHE A 37 -6.24 16.60 12.93
CA PHE A 37 -6.89 17.69 12.24
C PHE A 37 -6.16 19.03 12.43
N LEU A 38 -6.38 19.95 11.50
CA LEU A 38 -5.84 21.31 11.50
C LEU A 38 -6.66 22.23 12.44
N GLU A 39 -6.15 23.45 12.68
CA GLU A 39 -6.82 24.47 13.49
C GLU A 39 -8.23 24.86 12.98
N ASP A 40 -8.46 24.71 11.67
CA ASP A 40 -9.74 24.95 11.03
C ASP A 40 -10.73 23.77 11.15
N GLY A 41 -10.35 22.70 11.87
CA GLY A 41 -11.13 21.48 12.00
C GLY A 41 -11.05 20.53 10.79
N THR A 42 -10.27 20.85 9.77
CA THR A 42 -10.10 19.96 8.60
C THR A 42 -9.30 18.72 8.96
N PRO A 43 -9.86 17.49 8.85
CA PRO A 43 -9.14 16.27 9.15
C PRO A 43 -8.12 15.95 8.08
N LEU A 44 -6.98 15.38 8.48
CA LEU A 44 -5.97 14.86 7.56
C LEU A 44 -6.45 13.54 6.96
N GLN A 45 -6.20 13.34 5.69
CA GLN A 45 -6.64 12.13 4.97
C GLN A 45 -5.60 11.01 4.99
N ILE A 46 -4.31 11.36 5.06
CA ILE A 46 -3.19 10.44 5.09
C ILE A 46 -2.15 10.93 6.09
N VAL A 47 -1.59 10.02 6.86
CA VAL A 47 -0.42 10.24 7.71
C VAL A 47 0.72 9.37 7.21
N LEU A 48 1.85 9.98 6.91
CA LEU A 48 3.03 9.33 6.36
C LEU A 48 4.17 9.28 7.37
N ASN A 49 4.92 8.17 7.36
CA ASN A 49 6.10 8.05 8.19
C ASN A 49 7.26 8.92 7.64
N PRO A 50 7.75 9.91 8.38
CA PRO A 50 8.81 10.79 7.92
C PRO A 50 10.16 10.08 7.72
N LEU A 51 10.40 8.95 8.37
CA LEU A 51 11.64 8.17 8.22
C LEU A 51 11.87 7.66 6.79
N GLY A 52 10.81 7.57 5.99
CA GLY A 52 10.90 7.17 4.58
C GLY A 52 11.47 8.24 3.64
N VAL A 53 11.69 9.47 4.12
CA VAL A 53 12.16 10.59 3.28
C VAL A 53 13.69 10.74 3.30
N PRO A 54 14.39 10.84 4.45
CA PRO A 54 15.81 11.17 4.50
C PRO A 54 16.68 10.13 3.79
N SER A 55 16.45 8.84 4.05
CA SER A 55 17.26 7.77 3.48
C SER A 55 17.10 7.61 1.97
N ARG A 56 15.97 8.02 1.42
CA ARG A 56 15.64 7.90 -0.01
C ARG A 56 15.92 9.17 -0.81
N MET A 57 16.23 10.27 -0.15
CA MET A 57 16.59 11.56 -0.76
C MET A 57 15.57 12.09 -1.78
N ASN A 58 14.31 11.69 -1.71
CA ASN A 58 13.23 12.13 -2.60
C ASN A 58 12.53 13.37 -2.05
N ILE A 59 13.28 14.47 -1.93
CA ILE A 59 12.83 15.75 -1.36
C ILE A 59 11.70 16.37 -2.18
N GLY A 60 11.61 16.07 -3.48
CA GLY A 60 10.55 16.57 -4.36
C GLY A 60 9.14 16.33 -3.84
N GLN A 61 8.90 15.26 -3.07
CA GLN A 61 7.61 15.02 -2.42
C GLN A 61 7.25 16.08 -1.37
N VAL A 62 8.25 16.58 -0.64
CA VAL A 62 8.05 17.63 0.37
C VAL A 62 7.74 18.98 -0.31
N LEU A 63 8.48 19.31 -1.36
CA LEU A 63 8.23 20.51 -2.17
C LEU A 63 6.85 20.48 -2.83
N GLU A 64 6.44 19.35 -3.40
CA GLU A 64 5.09 19.16 -3.95
C GLU A 64 4.02 19.40 -2.88
N MET A 65 4.21 18.85 -1.70
CA MET A 65 3.26 18.96 -0.60
C MET A 65 3.13 20.42 -0.13
N HIS A 66 4.22 21.16 0.01
CA HIS A 66 4.20 22.56 0.37
C HIS A 66 3.48 23.40 -0.68
N LEU A 67 3.88 23.26 -1.94
CA LEU A 67 3.25 24.01 -3.03
C LEU A 67 1.75 23.74 -3.12
N GLY A 68 1.36 22.46 -3.03
CA GLY A 68 -0.04 22.05 -3.05
C GLY A 68 -0.85 22.65 -1.89
N TYR A 69 -0.26 22.77 -0.69
CA TYR A 69 -0.92 23.39 0.46
C TYR A 69 -1.12 24.88 0.29
N ALA A 70 -0.08 25.60 -0.16
CA ALA A 70 -0.17 27.04 -0.42
C ALA A 70 -1.28 27.35 -1.45
N TYR A 71 -1.33 26.61 -2.55
CA TYR A 71 -2.37 26.82 -3.57
C TYR A 71 -3.76 26.43 -3.14
N ARG A 72 -3.90 25.42 -2.28
CA ARG A 72 -5.18 25.08 -1.66
C ARG A 72 -5.68 26.26 -0.81
N CYS A 73 -4.83 26.84 0.04
CA CYS A 73 -5.18 27.98 0.87
C CYS A 73 -5.51 29.23 0.01
N LEU A 74 -4.74 29.48 -1.05
CA LEU A 74 -5.01 30.56 -2.00
C LEU A 74 -6.35 30.38 -2.72
N SER A 75 -6.71 29.15 -3.08
CA SER A 75 -8.00 28.88 -3.74
C SER A 75 -9.21 29.12 -2.85
N LEU A 76 -9.03 29.07 -1.52
CA LEU A 76 -10.07 29.33 -0.54
C LEU A 76 -10.24 30.82 -0.21
N LYS A 77 -9.23 31.66 -0.55
CA LYS A 77 -9.33 33.11 -0.35
C LYS A 77 -10.27 33.74 -1.37
N THR A 78 -11.06 34.72 -0.91
CA THR A 78 -11.94 35.50 -1.80
C THR A 78 -11.13 36.38 -2.74
N ARG A 79 -11.73 36.73 -3.91
CA ARG A 79 -11.09 37.57 -4.94
C ARG A 79 -10.62 38.92 -4.36
N GLU A 80 -11.39 39.51 -3.48
CA GLU A 80 -11.07 40.82 -2.85
C GLU A 80 -9.83 40.75 -1.93
N GLN A 81 -9.62 39.64 -1.23
CA GLN A 81 -8.46 39.43 -0.38
C GLN A 81 -7.17 39.24 -1.18
N LEU A 82 -7.27 38.79 -2.43
CA LEU A 82 -6.14 38.54 -3.32
C LEU A 82 -5.74 39.76 -4.15
N GLU A 83 -6.66 40.69 -4.43
CA GLU A 83 -6.38 41.93 -5.18
C GLU A 83 -5.54 42.92 -4.38
N ASN A 84 -5.56 42.83 -3.04
CA ASN A 84 -4.79 43.68 -2.13
C ASN A 84 -3.38 43.15 -1.80
N THR A 85 -2.96 42.04 -2.38
CA THR A 85 -1.65 41.45 -2.11
C THR A 85 -0.70 41.80 -3.22
N ILE A 86 0.44 42.43 -2.89
CA ILE A 86 1.48 42.85 -3.87
C ILE A 86 2.24 41.61 -4.33
N ILE A 87 2.14 41.26 -5.61
CA ILE A 87 2.73 40.09 -6.24
C ILE A 87 3.53 40.52 -7.47
N ASP A 88 4.64 39.81 -7.76
CA ASP A 88 5.43 39.97 -8.99
C ASP A 88 4.59 39.69 -10.25
N ASP A 89 4.74 40.48 -11.30
CA ASP A 89 3.82 40.49 -12.45
C ASP A 89 3.70 39.15 -13.20
N ASN A 90 4.78 38.39 -13.29
CA ASN A 90 4.76 37.07 -13.93
C ASN A 90 3.97 36.02 -13.12
N PHE A 91 4.11 36.05 -11.81
CA PHE A 91 3.35 35.17 -10.91
C PHE A 91 1.88 35.61 -10.85
N ARG A 92 1.62 36.92 -10.90
CA ARG A 92 0.28 37.50 -11.03
C ARG A 92 -0.45 37.01 -12.26
N GLN A 93 0.22 36.95 -13.41
CA GLN A 93 -0.38 36.49 -14.66
C GLN A 93 -0.82 35.02 -14.56
N ASN A 94 0.03 34.18 -14.01
CA ASN A 94 -0.28 32.77 -13.79
C ASN A 94 -1.44 32.55 -12.79
N ILE A 95 -1.52 33.34 -11.74
CA ILE A 95 -2.65 33.29 -10.78
C ILE A 95 -3.92 33.89 -11.38
N VAL A 96 -3.84 34.98 -12.13
CA VAL A 96 -5.00 35.62 -12.81
C VAL A 96 -5.56 34.66 -13.86
N ASP A 97 -4.74 33.99 -14.63
CA ASP A 97 -5.16 33.00 -15.62
C ASP A 97 -5.78 31.75 -14.95
N ALA A 98 -5.24 31.33 -13.81
CA ALA A 98 -5.83 30.26 -13.02
C ALA A 98 -7.16 30.69 -12.38
N LYS A 99 -7.31 31.95 -11.94
CA LYS A 99 -8.55 32.53 -11.39
C LYS A 99 -9.66 32.70 -12.44
N SER A 100 -9.31 33.10 -13.65
CA SER A 100 -10.30 33.24 -14.75
C SER A 100 -10.95 31.90 -15.10
N LYS A 101 -10.25 30.79 -14.83
CA LYS A 101 -10.71 29.40 -14.99
C LYS A 101 -11.36 28.82 -13.75
N ALA A 102 -11.14 29.41 -12.57
CA ALA A 102 -11.70 28.96 -11.29
C ALA A 102 -13.03 29.66 -10.99
N ARG A 103 -14.05 29.42 -11.80
CA ARG A 103 -15.44 29.75 -11.44
C ARG A 103 -15.93 28.77 -10.39
N GLU A 104 -16.36 29.31 -9.23
CA GLU A 104 -17.15 28.61 -8.18
C GLU A 104 -16.49 27.40 -7.54
N GLY A 105 -15.64 27.61 -6.51
CA GLY A 105 -15.19 26.55 -5.59
C GLY A 105 -14.25 25.50 -6.18
N ARG A 106 -13.67 25.74 -7.34
CA ARG A 106 -12.70 24.83 -7.98
C ARG A 106 -11.28 25.17 -7.54
N PHE A 107 -10.50 24.11 -7.20
CA PHE A 107 -9.09 24.25 -6.87
C PHE A 107 -8.29 24.78 -8.06
N ILE A 108 -7.32 25.65 -7.78
CA ILE A 108 -6.35 26.13 -8.76
C ILE A 108 -5.50 24.94 -9.23
N LYS A 109 -5.46 24.71 -10.54
CA LYS A 109 -4.61 23.67 -11.13
C LYS A 109 -3.27 24.26 -11.50
N LEU A 110 -2.19 23.64 -11.04
CA LEU A 110 -0.80 23.96 -11.35
C LEU A 110 -0.21 22.91 -12.27
N ALA A 111 0.57 23.37 -13.26
CA ALA A 111 1.43 22.53 -14.06
C ALA A 111 2.89 22.76 -13.63
N THR A 112 3.56 21.68 -13.26
CA THR A 112 5.00 21.68 -12.96
C THR A 112 5.68 20.70 -13.91
N PRO A 113 6.08 21.12 -15.12
CA PRO A 113 6.77 20.27 -16.08
C PRO A 113 8.08 19.71 -15.51
N VAL A 114 8.51 18.56 -16.01
CA VAL A 114 9.79 17.96 -15.63
C VAL A 114 10.92 18.90 -16.06
N PHE A 115 11.88 19.17 -15.18
CA PHE A 115 13.00 20.11 -15.34
C PHE A 115 12.64 21.60 -15.42
N ASP A 116 11.38 21.97 -15.39
CA ASP A 116 10.90 23.36 -15.38
C ASP A 116 9.80 23.49 -14.31
N GLY A 117 10.10 23.03 -13.11
CA GLY A 117 9.20 23.08 -11.95
C GLY A 117 9.35 24.38 -11.16
N ALA A 118 8.54 24.52 -10.10
CA ALA A 118 8.61 25.65 -9.19
C ALA A 118 9.96 25.68 -8.46
N GLN A 119 10.55 26.87 -8.38
CA GLN A 119 11.77 27.15 -7.62
C GLN A 119 11.43 27.34 -6.13
N ASP A 120 12.44 27.26 -5.26
CA ASP A 120 12.26 27.45 -3.82
C ASP A 120 11.69 28.85 -3.48
N GLU A 121 12.02 29.86 -4.30
CA GLU A 121 11.52 31.22 -4.14
C GLU A 121 10.03 31.32 -4.45
N ASP A 122 9.55 30.61 -5.48
CA ASP A 122 8.14 30.56 -5.85
C ASP A 122 7.30 29.93 -4.73
N ILE A 123 7.84 28.89 -4.09
CA ILE A 123 7.16 28.22 -2.96
C ILE A 123 7.09 29.17 -1.76
N LYS A 124 8.18 29.89 -1.44
CA LYS A 124 8.21 30.88 -0.34
C LYS A 124 7.22 32.01 -0.58
N LEU A 125 7.17 32.51 -1.82
CA LEU A 125 6.20 33.55 -2.20
C LEU A 125 4.77 33.04 -2.06
N ALA A 126 4.47 31.85 -2.57
CA ALA A 126 3.14 31.26 -2.45
C ALA A 126 2.70 31.10 -0.98
N PHE A 127 3.61 30.68 -0.09
CA PHE A 127 3.32 30.60 1.35
C PHE A 127 3.04 31.97 1.98
N LYS A 128 3.85 32.98 1.65
CA LYS A 128 3.66 34.35 2.15
C LYS A 128 2.30 34.90 1.74
N GLU A 129 1.91 34.69 0.49
CA GLU A 129 0.63 35.15 -0.04
C GLU A 129 -0.57 34.39 0.52
N ALA A 130 -0.39 33.10 0.74
CA ALA A 130 -1.38 32.31 1.42
C ALA A 130 -1.57 32.73 2.91
N GLY A 131 -0.66 33.54 3.46
CA GLY A 131 -0.66 33.94 4.87
C GLY A 131 -0.28 32.78 5.79
N LEU A 132 0.49 31.83 5.27
CA LEU A 132 0.97 30.66 6.00
C LEU A 132 2.29 30.98 6.75
N ARG A 133 2.61 30.12 7.71
CA ARG A 133 3.86 30.26 8.49
C ARG A 133 5.10 30.08 7.63
N PRO A 134 6.14 30.88 7.84
CA PRO A 134 7.38 30.80 7.03
C PRO A 134 8.21 29.54 7.30
N ASP A 135 7.93 28.80 8.36
CA ASP A 135 8.57 27.53 8.72
C ASP A 135 7.99 26.31 7.97
N PHE A 136 7.02 26.51 7.08
CA PHE A 136 6.32 25.48 6.30
C PHE A 136 5.63 24.40 7.16
N LYS A 137 5.33 24.71 8.42
CA LYS A 137 4.70 23.80 9.37
C LYS A 137 3.35 24.32 9.82
N SER A 138 2.46 23.39 10.15
CA SER A 138 1.12 23.69 10.67
C SER A 138 0.94 23.12 12.07
N VAL A 139 0.09 23.75 12.84
CA VAL A 139 -0.37 23.23 14.12
C VAL A 139 -1.40 22.14 13.85
N VAL A 140 -1.24 21.00 14.50
CA VAL A 140 -2.12 19.84 14.32
C VAL A 140 -2.58 19.36 15.69
N TYR A 141 -3.80 18.87 15.75
CA TYR A 141 -4.43 18.31 16.94
C TYR A 141 -4.67 16.83 16.76
N ASP A 142 -4.58 16.06 17.84
CA ASP A 142 -4.89 14.62 17.82
C ASP A 142 -6.41 14.42 17.77
N GLY A 143 -6.88 13.63 16.81
CA GLY A 143 -8.32 13.35 16.66
C GLY A 143 -8.93 12.60 17.84
N ARG A 144 -8.15 11.86 18.60
CA ARG A 144 -8.64 11.07 19.74
C ARG A 144 -8.72 11.87 21.04
N THR A 145 -7.67 12.63 21.33
CA THR A 145 -7.56 13.37 22.60
C THR A 145 -8.02 14.81 22.46
N GLY A 146 -8.02 15.35 21.24
CA GLY A 146 -8.24 16.78 20.98
C GLY A 146 -7.07 17.65 21.40
N GLU A 147 -5.98 17.10 21.87
CA GLU A 147 -4.82 17.83 22.33
C GLU A 147 -3.93 18.26 21.15
N LYS A 148 -3.30 19.42 21.31
CA LYS A 148 -2.34 19.94 20.34
C LYS A 148 -1.05 19.11 20.38
N PHE A 149 -0.45 18.84 19.21
CA PHE A 149 0.88 18.23 19.14
C PHE A 149 1.94 19.17 19.73
N ASP A 150 2.93 18.59 20.42
CA ASP A 150 4.01 19.36 21.06
C ASP A 150 4.77 20.23 20.06
N ASN A 151 4.99 19.72 18.86
CA ASN A 151 5.69 20.41 17.80
C ASN A 151 4.82 20.58 16.55
N PRO A 152 4.93 21.72 15.84
CA PRO A 152 4.25 21.88 14.56
C PRO A 152 4.79 20.88 13.54
N VAL A 153 3.88 20.38 12.71
CA VAL A 153 4.12 19.29 11.74
C VAL A 153 4.01 19.81 10.31
N THR A 154 4.78 19.22 9.40
CA THR A 154 4.64 19.50 7.98
C THR A 154 3.35 18.86 7.45
N VAL A 155 2.45 19.71 6.96
CA VAL A 155 1.16 19.31 6.36
C VAL A 155 1.06 19.92 4.98
N GLY A 156 0.46 19.19 4.06
CA GLY A 156 0.26 19.70 2.71
C GLY A 156 -0.64 18.84 1.86
N VAL A 157 -0.71 19.17 0.58
CA VAL A 157 -1.52 18.44 -0.42
C VAL A 157 -0.59 17.78 -1.42
N MET A 158 -0.72 16.47 -1.56
CA MET A 158 0.10 15.66 -2.45
C MET A 158 -0.79 14.81 -3.35
N TYR A 159 -0.33 14.55 -4.56
CA TYR A 159 -0.98 13.63 -5.49
C TYR A 159 -0.61 12.19 -5.15
N TYR A 160 -1.60 11.40 -4.75
CA TYR A 160 -1.42 10.02 -4.32
C TYR A 160 -2.20 9.05 -5.19
N LEU A 161 -1.58 7.93 -5.52
CA LEU A 161 -2.12 6.90 -6.41
C LEU A 161 -2.32 5.59 -5.64
N LYS A 162 -3.48 4.98 -5.78
CA LYS A 162 -3.70 3.59 -5.39
C LYS A 162 -3.19 2.69 -6.51
N LEU A 163 -2.19 1.87 -6.21
CA LEU A 163 -1.61 0.95 -7.19
C LEU A 163 -2.42 -0.33 -7.30
N HIS A 164 -2.35 -1.00 -8.47
CA HIS A 164 -3.07 -2.25 -8.72
C HIS A 164 -2.42 -3.47 -8.02
N HIS A 165 -1.78 -3.25 -6.88
CA HIS A 165 -1.26 -4.27 -5.99
C HIS A 165 -2.12 -4.34 -4.73
N LEU A 166 -3.35 -4.85 -4.90
CA LEU A 166 -4.33 -4.97 -3.84
C LEU A 166 -4.08 -6.25 -3.04
N VAL A 167 -4.24 -6.17 -1.73
CA VAL A 167 -4.02 -7.31 -0.83
C VAL A 167 -4.97 -8.46 -1.11
N ASP A 168 -6.23 -8.15 -1.42
CA ASP A 168 -7.25 -9.16 -1.71
C ASP A 168 -6.93 -10.03 -2.91
N ASP A 169 -6.19 -9.49 -3.88
CA ASP A 169 -5.75 -10.24 -5.06
C ASP A 169 -4.54 -11.15 -4.77
N LYS A 170 -3.83 -10.93 -3.67
CA LYS A 170 -2.60 -11.62 -3.31
C LYS A 170 -2.75 -12.57 -2.12
N ILE A 171 -3.66 -12.26 -1.19
CA ILE A 171 -3.92 -13.12 -0.05
C ILE A 171 -4.45 -14.45 -0.51
N HIS A 172 -3.84 -15.53 -0.03
CA HIS A 172 -4.22 -16.87 -0.40
C HIS A 172 -3.97 -17.85 0.73
N ALA A 173 -4.91 -18.77 0.94
CA ALA A 173 -4.80 -19.85 1.89
C ALA A 173 -5.42 -21.11 1.27
N ARG A 174 -4.95 -22.27 1.71
CA ARG A 174 -5.46 -23.56 1.27
C ARG A 174 -5.45 -24.56 2.42
N SER A 175 -6.52 -25.32 2.55
CA SER A 175 -6.55 -26.55 3.34
C SER A 175 -6.47 -27.77 2.41
N THR A 176 -7.52 -28.02 1.66
CA THR A 176 -7.63 -29.05 0.62
C THR A 176 -8.01 -28.40 -0.70
N GLY A 177 -7.65 -28.99 -1.82
CA GLY A 177 -7.96 -28.45 -3.14
C GLY A 177 -7.53 -29.39 -4.27
N PRO A 178 -7.46 -28.91 -5.52
CA PRO A 178 -7.11 -29.73 -6.66
C PRO A 178 -5.64 -30.18 -6.62
N TYR A 179 -5.40 -31.36 -7.14
CA TYR A 179 -4.08 -32.00 -7.24
C TYR A 179 -3.76 -32.32 -8.70
N SER A 180 -2.47 -32.45 -9.03
CA SER A 180 -2.00 -32.93 -10.33
C SER A 180 -2.42 -34.39 -10.52
N LEU A 181 -2.75 -34.76 -11.77
CA LEU A 181 -3.17 -36.14 -12.08
C LEU A 181 -2.01 -37.14 -11.98
N VAL A 182 -0.82 -36.77 -12.41
CA VAL A 182 0.34 -37.68 -12.47
C VAL A 182 1.07 -37.74 -11.13
N THR A 183 1.50 -36.62 -10.61
CA THR A 183 2.34 -36.56 -9.40
C THR A 183 1.54 -36.53 -8.13
N GLN A 184 0.23 -36.32 -8.19
CA GLN A 184 -0.67 -36.17 -7.03
C GLN A 184 -0.25 -35.05 -6.05
N GLN A 185 0.56 -34.12 -6.54
CA GLN A 185 0.98 -32.94 -5.76
C GLN A 185 -0.07 -31.83 -5.86
N PRO A 186 -0.18 -30.93 -4.87
CA PRO A 186 -1.02 -29.75 -4.97
C PRO A 186 -0.65 -28.88 -6.17
N LEU A 187 -1.64 -28.37 -6.89
CA LEU A 187 -1.40 -27.40 -7.95
C LEU A 187 -0.83 -26.10 -7.37
N GLY A 188 -0.15 -25.30 -8.19
CA GLY A 188 0.38 -23.99 -7.80
C GLY A 188 -0.55 -22.84 -8.17
N GLY A 189 -0.37 -21.71 -7.48
CA GLY A 189 -1.03 -20.46 -7.81
C GLY A 189 -2.42 -20.26 -7.18
N LYS A 190 -2.75 -19.00 -6.89
CA LYS A 190 -4.02 -18.60 -6.27
C LYS A 190 -5.23 -18.92 -7.15
N ALA A 191 -5.11 -18.70 -8.45
CA ALA A 191 -6.23 -18.92 -9.40
C ALA A 191 -6.72 -20.37 -9.44
N GLN A 192 -5.84 -21.32 -9.18
CA GLN A 192 -6.13 -22.75 -9.14
C GLN A 192 -6.38 -23.27 -7.72
N PHE A 193 -6.53 -22.39 -6.76
CA PHE A 193 -6.61 -22.76 -5.34
C PHE A 193 -5.46 -23.70 -4.93
N GLY A 194 -4.25 -23.34 -5.36
CA GLY A 194 -3.04 -24.14 -5.21
C GLY A 194 -2.34 -23.94 -3.87
N GLY A 195 -1.35 -24.80 -3.61
CA GLY A 195 -0.49 -24.75 -2.43
C GLY A 195 0.75 -23.88 -2.66
N GLN A 196 1.46 -23.63 -1.57
CA GLN A 196 2.76 -22.97 -1.61
C GLN A 196 3.84 -23.96 -2.04
N ARG A 197 4.83 -23.50 -2.79
CA ARG A 197 5.97 -24.30 -3.17
C ARG A 197 6.97 -24.40 -2.01
N PHE A 198 7.25 -25.60 -1.57
CA PHE A 198 8.33 -25.90 -0.64
C PHE A 198 9.55 -26.38 -1.45
N GLY A 199 10.50 -25.47 -1.68
CA GLY A 199 11.65 -25.71 -2.55
C GLY A 199 12.77 -26.47 -1.85
N GLU A 200 13.85 -26.72 -2.59
CA GLU A 200 15.03 -27.44 -2.11
C GLU A 200 15.72 -26.73 -0.94
N MET A 201 15.81 -25.38 -1.00
CA MET A 201 16.43 -24.61 0.07
C MET A 201 15.64 -24.67 1.38
N GLU A 202 14.31 -24.69 1.31
CA GLU A 202 13.43 -24.82 2.48
C GLU A 202 13.58 -26.20 3.12
N VAL A 203 13.80 -27.25 2.31
CA VAL A 203 14.12 -28.61 2.78
C VAL A 203 15.43 -28.60 3.56
N TRP A 204 16.48 -27.97 3.04
CA TRP A 204 17.78 -27.83 3.73
C TRP A 204 17.64 -27.09 5.07
N ALA A 205 16.77 -26.09 5.14
CA ALA A 205 16.51 -25.40 6.39
C ALA A 205 15.94 -26.33 7.47
N LEU A 206 14.98 -27.19 7.11
CA LEU A 206 14.42 -28.17 8.05
C LEU A 206 15.44 -29.26 8.42
N GLU A 207 16.28 -29.69 7.50
CA GLU A 207 17.36 -30.62 7.78
C GLU A 207 18.38 -30.00 8.78
N ALA A 208 18.71 -28.73 8.60
CA ALA A 208 19.62 -28.01 9.51
C ALA A 208 19.07 -27.91 10.94
N TYR A 209 17.74 -27.77 11.09
CA TYR A 209 17.09 -27.80 12.40
C TYR A 209 16.88 -29.22 12.96
N GLY A 210 17.14 -30.27 12.19
CA GLY A 210 16.90 -31.65 12.58
C GLY A 210 15.40 -31.99 12.72
N ALA A 211 14.52 -31.23 12.06
CA ALA A 211 13.05 -31.38 12.13
C ALA A 211 12.54 -32.48 11.18
N ALA A 212 12.94 -33.71 11.41
CA ALA A 212 12.66 -34.84 10.50
C ALA A 212 11.16 -35.15 10.38
N TYR A 213 10.41 -35.11 11.47
CA TYR A 213 8.97 -35.37 11.44
C TYR A 213 8.19 -34.32 10.68
N THR A 214 8.55 -33.04 10.83
CA THR A 214 7.93 -31.94 10.09
C THR A 214 8.23 -32.05 8.61
N LEU A 215 9.46 -32.42 8.23
CA LEU A 215 9.85 -32.64 6.83
C LEU A 215 9.07 -33.81 6.24
N GLN A 216 8.97 -34.92 6.95
CA GLN A 216 8.20 -36.08 6.52
C GLN A 216 6.72 -35.72 6.31
N GLU A 217 6.11 -34.97 7.21
CA GLU A 217 4.72 -34.53 7.10
C GLU A 217 4.51 -33.66 5.84
N ILE A 218 5.41 -32.72 5.58
CA ILE A 218 5.33 -31.83 4.41
C ILE A 218 5.47 -32.62 3.10
N LEU A 219 6.36 -33.60 3.06
CA LEU A 219 6.62 -34.39 1.85
C LEU A 219 5.55 -35.45 1.56
N THR A 220 4.80 -35.92 2.57
CA THR A 220 3.85 -37.03 2.43
C THR A 220 2.41 -36.57 2.60
N VAL A 221 1.97 -36.43 3.83
CA VAL A 221 0.56 -36.18 4.20
C VAL A 221 0.03 -34.86 3.67
N LYS A 222 0.86 -33.83 3.60
CA LYS A 222 0.48 -32.51 3.08
C LYS A 222 0.68 -32.40 1.56
N SER A 223 1.31 -33.38 0.91
CA SER A 223 1.66 -33.32 -0.51
C SER A 223 1.00 -34.45 -1.31
N ASP A 224 1.70 -35.56 -1.53
CA ASP A 224 1.38 -36.57 -2.54
C ASP A 224 0.98 -37.96 -2.01
N ASP A 225 0.88 -38.17 -0.70
CA ASP A 225 0.33 -39.41 -0.13
C ASP A 225 -1.20 -39.39 -0.17
N ILE A 226 -1.80 -40.04 -1.16
CA ILE A 226 -3.24 -40.06 -1.40
C ILE A 226 -4.02 -40.64 -0.19
N VAL A 227 -3.57 -41.80 0.29
CA VAL A 227 -4.24 -42.50 1.40
C VAL A 227 -4.02 -41.78 2.72
N GLY A 228 -2.80 -41.32 2.93
CA GLY A 228 -2.43 -40.56 4.13
C GLY A 228 -3.20 -39.26 4.27
N ARG A 229 -3.45 -38.53 3.21
CA ARG A 229 -4.26 -37.30 3.22
C ARG A 229 -5.66 -37.51 3.73
N VAL A 230 -6.36 -38.53 3.20
CA VAL A 230 -7.74 -38.85 3.58
C VAL A 230 -7.81 -39.27 5.04
N LYS A 231 -6.96 -40.20 5.45
CA LYS A 231 -6.94 -40.72 6.84
C LYS A 231 -6.57 -39.62 7.84
N THR A 232 -5.65 -38.75 7.49
CA THR A 232 -5.27 -37.61 8.36
C THR A 232 -6.41 -36.63 8.52
N TYR A 233 -7.12 -36.30 7.44
CA TYR A 233 -8.27 -35.41 7.51
C TYR A 233 -9.40 -36.02 8.38
N GLU A 234 -9.69 -37.33 8.21
CA GLU A 234 -10.65 -38.04 9.05
C GLU A 234 -10.23 -38.03 10.53
N ALA A 235 -8.96 -38.29 10.82
CA ALA A 235 -8.44 -38.29 12.19
C ALA A 235 -8.56 -36.89 12.85
N ILE A 236 -8.26 -35.80 12.10
CA ILE A 236 -8.42 -34.43 12.60
C ILE A 236 -9.91 -34.15 12.93
N VAL A 237 -10.83 -34.52 12.03
CA VAL A 237 -12.27 -34.29 12.24
C VAL A 237 -12.80 -35.09 13.41
N LYS A 238 -12.33 -36.31 13.62
CA LYS A 238 -12.72 -37.17 14.74
C LYS A 238 -11.99 -36.88 16.05
N GLY A 239 -10.90 -36.08 16.01
CA GLY A 239 -10.06 -35.81 17.18
C GLY A 239 -9.15 -36.97 17.56
N GLU A 240 -8.87 -37.90 16.63
CA GLU A 240 -8.00 -39.05 16.80
C GLU A 240 -6.53 -38.70 16.47
N ASN A 241 -5.60 -39.56 16.87
CA ASN A 241 -4.20 -39.44 16.55
C ASN A 241 -3.95 -39.61 15.04
N ILE A 242 -3.07 -38.79 14.47
CA ILE A 242 -2.71 -38.87 13.07
C ILE A 242 -1.98 -40.19 12.78
N PRO A 243 -2.39 -40.95 11.75
CA PRO A 243 -1.74 -42.21 11.41
C PRO A 243 -0.33 -41.98 10.84
N LYS A 244 0.49 -43.02 10.82
CA LYS A 244 1.81 -42.96 10.18
C LYS A 244 1.68 -42.64 8.70
N SER A 245 2.58 -41.79 8.21
CA SER A 245 2.65 -41.42 6.79
C SER A 245 3.05 -42.63 5.92
N GLY A 246 2.50 -42.65 4.71
CA GLY A 246 2.83 -43.65 3.69
C GLY A 246 4.05 -43.23 2.81
N ILE A 247 4.12 -43.84 1.63
CA ILE A 247 5.14 -43.55 0.63
C ILE A 247 4.60 -42.51 -0.36
N PRO A 248 5.37 -41.46 -0.70
CA PRO A 248 4.99 -40.47 -1.69
C PRO A 248 4.68 -41.11 -3.06
N GLU A 249 3.61 -40.65 -3.73
CA GLU A 249 3.25 -41.16 -5.05
C GLU A 249 4.30 -40.80 -6.11
N SER A 250 4.92 -39.62 -5.99
CA SER A 250 6.04 -39.21 -6.85
C SER A 250 7.21 -40.17 -6.78
N PHE A 251 7.51 -40.77 -5.63
CA PHE A 251 8.53 -41.82 -5.52
C PHE A 251 8.14 -43.10 -6.25
N LYS A 252 6.87 -43.50 -6.19
CA LYS A 252 6.39 -44.67 -6.96
C LYS A 252 6.51 -44.45 -8.46
N VAL A 253 6.18 -43.27 -8.95
CA VAL A 253 6.34 -42.85 -10.34
C VAL A 253 7.82 -42.98 -10.74
N LEU A 254 8.75 -42.42 -9.94
CA LEU A 254 10.20 -42.52 -10.21
C LEU A 254 10.64 -43.97 -10.30
N VAL A 255 10.22 -44.83 -9.39
CA VAL A 255 10.59 -46.28 -9.44
C VAL A 255 10.08 -46.93 -10.71
N LYS A 256 8.86 -46.62 -11.16
CA LYS A 256 8.29 -47.15 -12.39
C LYS A 256 9.03 -46.65 -13.65
N GLU A 257 9.39 -45.40 -13.67
CA GLU A 257 10.20 -44.80 -14.74
C GLU A 257 11.58 -45.47 -14.83
N LEU A 258 12.26 -45.69 -13.68
CA LEU A 258 13.54 -46.42 -13.64
C LEU A 258 13.42 -47.89 -14.04
N GLN A 259 12.28 -48.55 -13.75
CA GLN A 259 12.05 -49.93 -14.21
C GLN A 259 11.75 -50.02 -15.70
N SER A 260 11.35 -48.94 -16.35
CA SER A 260 11.05 -48.89 -17.79
C SER A 260 12.30 -48.66 -18.67
N LEU A 261 13.39 -48.20 -18.06
CA LEU A 261 14.71 -48.03 -18.71
C LEU A 261 15.45 -49.35 -18.76
#